data_408fff1d9d4e420dfdd6c4853e91e69d
#
_entry.id   408fff1d9d4e420dfdd6c4853e91e69d
#
_cell.length_a   1.000
_cell.length_b   1.000
_cell.length_c   1.000
_cell.angle_alpha   90.00
_cell.angle_beta   90.00
_cell.angle_gamma   90.00
#
_symmetry.space_group_name_H-M   'P 1'
#
loop_
_entity.id
_entity.type
_entity.pdbx_description
1 polymer ?
#
loop_
_entity_poly.entity_id
_entity_poly.type
_entity_poly.pdbx_seq_one_letter_code
_entity_poly.pdbx_strand_id
1 'polypeptide(L)'
;MSADVVRIPMPEALRAQAERPQHEIPEPKDAATIVVVRDGAEGLEAYLMRRQSSMAFAPGVYVFPGGGVLPEDWPGSEGNDVPWLGPDASVWAQRWRTDPDRAHALVVAAVRETFEETGILLAGPDEASVLGDTIELEPLRDALEAREVRFGDLLRERGLFLRADLLGAWAHWITPEFEPRRYDTRFFVAALPPGQVVGSMSGEADRADWAPLSRVLAAIDAGEAAMMPPTIATCREVSAYAASDLVAAAAGRTFSTIVPKLVEIDGDLFLETYLGEEGA
;
A
#
# COMPACT_ATOMS: atom_id res chain seq x y z
N MET A 1 -13.72 23.92 6.86
CA MET A 1 -12.49 24.35 6.16
C MET A 1 -12.63 23.92 4.72
N SER A 2 -12.22 24.72 3.76
CA SER A 2 -12.33 24.38 2.33
C SER A 2 -11.42 23.17 2.07
N ALA A 3 -11.95 22.11 1.46
CA ALA A 3 -11.13 21.00 1.00
C ALA A 3 -10.08 21.53 0.02
N ASP A 4 -8.81 21.19 0.22
CA ASP A 4 -7.76 21.56 -0.71
C ASP A 4 -7.94 20.75 -2.00
N VAL A 5 -8.27 21.47 -3.08
CA VAL A 5 -8.42 20.86 -4.40
C VAL A 5 -7.04 20.81 -5.05
N VAL A 6 -6.53 19.61 -5.26
CA VAL A 6 -5.28 19.37 -5.99
C VAL A 6 -5.62 18.94 -7.42
N ARG A 7 -5.07 19.65 -8.39
CA ARG A 7 -5.18 19.33 -9.81
C ARG A 7 -3.82 18.94 -10.35
N ILE A 8 -3.75 17.75 -10.90
CA ILE A 8 -2.53 17.23 -11.54
C ILE A 8 -2.81 17.12 -13.03
N PRO A 9 -1.98 17.67 -13.91
CA PRO A 9 -2.11 17.44 -15.34
C PRO A 9 -2.23 15.96 -15.64
N MET A 10 -3.14 15.58 -16.54
CA MET A 10 -3.36 14.18 -16.89
C MET A 10 -2.07 13.54 -17.38
N PRO A 11 -1.58 12.48 -16.72
CA PRO A 11 -0.42 11.75 -17.18
C PRO A 11 -0.64 11.22 -18.61
N GLU A 12 0.36 11.36 -19.48
CA GLU A 12 0.28 10.92 -20.88
C GLU A 12 -0.16 9.45 -21.01
N ALA A 13 0.35 8.59 -20.12
CA ALA A 13 0.02 7.17 -20.08
C ALA A 13 -1.47 6.88 -19.81
N LEU A 14 -2.20 7.80 -19.18
CA LEU A 14 -3.62 7.65 -18.84
C LEU A 14 -4.55 8.35 -19.85
N ARG A 15 -4.02 9.27 -20.66
CA ARG A 15 -4.80 10.10 -21.60
C ARG A 15 -5.58 9.25 -22.60
N ALA A 16 -4.94 8.24 -23.18
CA ALA A 16 -5.58 7.34 -24.15
C ALA A 16 -6.71 6.49 -23.55
N GLN A 17 -6.70 6.27 -22.24
CA GLN A 17 -7.77 5.56 -21.52
C GLN A 17 -8.94 6.49 -21.20
N ALA A 18 -8.64 7.72 -20.81
CA ALA A 18 -9.63 8.75 -20.51
C ALA A 18 -10.48 9.14 -21.74
N GLU A 19 -9.92 9.06 -22.93
CA GLU A 19 -10.60 9.39 -24.21
C GLU A 19 -11.45 8.22 -24.76
N ARG A 20 -11.35 7.01 -24.17
CA ARG A 20 -12.15 5.86 -24.64
C ARG A 20 -13.58 5.96 -24.13
N PRO A 21 -14.59 5.72 -25.00
CA PRO A 21 -15.98 5.59 -24.56
C PRO A 21 -16.09 4.42 -23.57
N GLN A 22 -16.50 4.69 -22.34
CA GLN A 22 -16.79 3.63 -21.38
C GLN A 22 -18.28 3.30 -21.45
N HIS A 23 -18.57 2.02 -21.69
CA HIS A 23 -19.94 1.52 -21.68
C HIS A 23 -20.39 1.03 -20.31
N GLU A 24 -19.42 0.68 -19.44
CA GLU A 24 -19.65 0.18 -18.09
C GLU A 24 -18.47 0.56 -17.20
N ILE A 25 -18.76 1.08 -16.00
CA ILE A 25 -17.73 1.42 -14.99
C ILE A 25 -17.47 0.15 -14.18
N PRO A 26 -16.23 -0.41 -14.23
CA PRO A 26 -15.93 -1.62 -13.48
C PRO A 26 -15.97 -1.36 -11.96
N GLU A 27 -16.49 -2.33 -11.20
CA GLU A 27 -16.37 -2.31 -9.74
C GLU A 27 -14.91 -2.38 -9.32
N PRO A 28 -14.48 -1.52 -8.38
CA PRO A 28 -13.11 -1.55 -7.89
C PRO A 28 -12.85 -2.79 -7.02
N LYS A 29 -11.71 -3.44 -7.25
CA LYS A 29 -11.27 -4.59 -6.45
C LYS A 29 -10.54 -4.14 -5.21
N ASP A 30 -10.78 -4.82 -4.09
CA ASP A 30 -10.05 -4.56 -2.85
C ASP A 30 -8.54 -4.77 -3.03
N ALA A 31 -7.77 -3.81 -2.53
CA ALA A 31 -6.32 -3.84 -2.53
C ALA A 31 -5.77 -3.17 -1.27
N ALA A 32 -4.56 -3.56 -0.90
CA ALA A 32 -3.85 -2.99 0.24
C ALA A 32 -2.38 -2.77 -0.11
N THR A 33 -1.81 -1.72 0.46
CA THR A 33 -0.39 -1.38 0.28
C THR A 33 0.21 -0.89 1.59
N ILE A 34 1.49 -1.17 1.84
CA ILE A 34 2.21 -0.69 3.02
C ILE A 34 3.35 0.23 2.60
N VAL A 35 3.37 1.42 3.16
CA VAL A 35 4.51 2.32 3.12
C VAL A 35 5.48 1.88 4.21
N VAL A 36 6.41 1.00 3.87
CA VAL A 36 7.46 0.59 4.81
C VAL A 36 8.54 1.65 4.82
N VAL A 37 8.84 2.18 6.03
CA VAL A 37 9.80 3.27 6.20
C VAL A 37 10.89 2.92 7.21
N ARG A 38 12.01 3.65 7.12
CA ARG A 38 13.08 3.66 8.11
C ARG A 38 13.70 5.05 8.18
N ASP A 39 14.37 5.35 9.28
CA ASP A 39 15.17 6.56 9.37
C ASP A 39 16.51 6.33 8.67
N GLY A 40 16.84 7.18 7.72
CA GLY A 40 18.08 7.19 6.97
C GLY A 40 18.95 8.41 7.24
N ALA A 41 20.13 8.46 6.63
CA ALA A 41 21.07 9.57 6.81
C ALA A 41 20.55 10.92 6.29
N GLU A 42 19.61 10.89 5.33
CA GLU A 42 19.05 12.09 4.69
C GLU A 42 17.57 12.32 5.05
N GLY A 43 17.11 11.76 6.17
CA GLY A 43 15.73 11.80 6.64
C GLY A 43 15.01 10.48 6.40
N LEU A 44 13.68 10.54 6.40
CA LEU A 44 12.85 9.34 6.23
C LEU A 44 13.08 8.72 4.85
N GLU A 45 13.35 7.42 4.83
CA GLU A 45 13.42 6.59 3.63
C GLU A 45 12.19 5.68 3.55
N ALA A 46 11.63 5.53 2.36
CA ALA A 46 10.63 4.50 2.08
C ALA A 46 11.22 3.44 1.15
N TYR A 47 10.76 2.20 1.32
CA TYR A 47 11.03 1.16 0.35
C TYR A 47 10.12 1.33 -0.87
N LEU A 48 10.73 1.51 -2.02
CA LEU A 48 10.05 1.77 -3.29
C LEU A 48 10.48 0.76 -4.33
N MET A 49 9.53 0.28 -5.09
CA MET A 49 9.72 -0.63 -6.21
C MET A 49 9.35 0.07 -7.50
N ARG A 50 10.14 -0.12 -8.56
CA ARG A 50 9.77 0.33 -9.89
C ARG A 50 9.15 -0.82 -10.66
N ARG A 51 7.91 -0.64 -11.08
CA ARG A 51 7.19 -1.64 -11.86
C ARG A 51 7.86 -1.89 -13.20
N GLN A 52 7.92 -3.16 -13.61
CA GLN A 52 8.46 -3.51 -14.92
C GLN A 52 7.73 -2.77 -16.04
N SER A 53 8.48 -2.31 -17.04
CA SER A 53 7.93 -1.61 -18.21
C SER A 53 6.99 -2.48 -19.06
N SER A 54 7.02 -3.80 -18.88
CA SER A 54 6.11 -4.76 -19.53
C SER A 54 4.74 -4.88 -18.86
N MET A 55 4.54 -4.30 -17.67
CA MET A 55 3.27 -4.44 -16.95
C MET A 55 2.12 -3.66 -17.61
N ALA A 56 0.93 -4.25 -17.57
CA ALA A 56 -0.27 -3.71 -18.22
C ALA A 56 -0.86 -2.47 -17.51
N PHE A 57 -0.51 -2.25 -16.23
CA PHE A 57 -0.98 -1.11 -15.44
C PHE A 57 0.21 -0.37 -14.84
N ALA A 58 0.26 0.96 -15.03
CA ALA A 58 1.30 1.85 -14.50
C ALA A 58 2.76 1.33 -14.71
N PRO A 59 3.20 1.04 -15.97
CA PRO A 59 4.55 0.56 -16.24
C PRO A 59 5.60 1.62 -15.89
N GLY A 60 6.74 1.20 -15.30
CA GLY A 60 7.89 2.07 -15.06
C GLY A 60 7.72 3.11 -13.94
N VAL A 61 6.58 3.13 -13.24
CA VAL A 61 6.37 4.05 -12.10
C VAL A 61 6.84 3.41 -10.80
N TYR A 62 7.22 4.27 -9.85
CA TYR A 62 7.53 3.83 -8.50
C TYR A 62 6.26 3.63 -7.68
N VAL A 63 6.22 2.53 -6.94
CA VAL A 63 5.12 2.10 -6.08
C VAL A 63 5.65 1.63 -4.72
N PHE A 64 4.77 1.57 -3.73
CA PHE A 64 5.00 0.83 -2.50
C PHE A 64 4.62 -0.65 -2.68
N PRO A 65 5.11 -1.55 -1.83
CA PRO A 65 4.66 -2.93 -1.79
C PRO A 65 3.15 -3.04 -1.56
N GLY A 66 2.51 -3.95 -2.28
CA GLY A 66 1.08 -4.17 -2.11
C GLY A 66 0.39 -4.76 -3.33
N GLY A 67 -0.79 -5.31 -3.10
CA GLY A 67 -1.57 -5.97 -4.13
C GLY A 67 -3.03 -6.18 -3.77
N GLY A 68 -3.68 -7.07 -4.52
CA GLY A 68 -5.09 -7.37 -4.36
C GLY A 68 -5.38 -8.27 -3.17
N VAL A 69 -6.56 -8.10 -2.59
CA VAL A 69 -7.09 -9.04 -1.61
C VAL A 69 -7.46 -10.34 -2.31
N LEU A 70 -6.98 -11.46 -1.78
CA LEU A 70 -7.24 -12.80 -2.28
C LEU A 70 -8.38 -13.47 -1.50
N PRO A 71 -9.04 -14.50 -2.05
CA PRO A 71 -10.04 -15.27 -1.32
C PRO A 71 -9.53 -15.85 0.00
N GLU A 72 -8.25 -16.24 0.05
CA GLU A 72 -7.59 -16.75 1.25
C GLU A 72 -7.28 -15.69 2.31
N ASP A 73 -7.35 -14.40 2.01
CA ASP A 73 -7.16 -13.33 2.98
C ASP A 73 -8.43 -13.09 3.83
N TRP A 74 -9.60 -13.60 3.40
CA TRP A 74 -10.86 -13.44 4.10
C TRP A 74 -11.00 -14.42 5.27
N PRO A 75 -11.53 -13.98 6.43
CA PRO A 75 -11.76 -14.87 7.57
C PRO A 75 -12.76 -15.98 7.21
N GLY A 76 -12.56 -17.18 7.78
CA GLY A 76 -13.46 -18.32 7.56
C GLY A 76 -13.29 -19.03 6.21
N SER A 77 -12.42 -18.60 5.31
CA SER A 77 -12.01 -19.39 4.16
C SER A 77 -11.19 -20.60 4.60
N GLU A 78 -11.34 -21.74 3.91
CA GLU A 78 -10.70 -23.01 4.27
C GLU A 78 -9.18 -22.84 4.44
N GLY A 79 -8.64 -23.08 5.64
CA GLY A 79 -7.22 -22.92 5.96
C GLY A 79 -6.79 -21.50 6.36
N ASN A 80 -7.69 -20.55 6.57
CA ASN A 80 -7.37 -19.15 6.76
C ASN A 80 -7.64 -18.58 8.16
N ASP A 81 -7.31 -19.34 9.19
CA ASP A 81 -7.12 -18.76 10.52
C ASP A 81 -5.72 -18.12 10.59
N VAL A 82 -5.58 -16.90 10.09
CA VAL A 82 -4.34 -16.14 10.24
C VAL A 82 -4.15 -15.82 11.73
N PRO A 83 -3.09 -16.34 12.38
CA PRO A 83 -2.79 -15.98 13.76
C PRO A 83 -2.57 -14.47 13.85
N TRP A 84 -3.23 -13.81 14.79
CA TRP A 84 -3.32 -12.36 14.85
C TRP A 84 -3.04 -11.82 16.24
N LEU A 85 -2.24 -10.74 16.32
CA LEU A 85 -2.00 -9.95 17.52
C LEU A 85 -2.17 -8.46 17.21
N GLY A 86 -2.53 -7.70 18.24
CA GLY A 86 -2.78 -6.26 18.12
C GLY A 86 -4.26 -5.91 17.97
N PRO A 87 -4.59 -4.74 17.41
CA PRO A 87 -5.96 -4.27 17.28
C PRO A 87 -6.84 -5.28 16.52
N ASP A 88 -7.99 -5.57 17.08
CA ASP A 88 -9.02 -6.45 16.50
C ASP A 88 -9.53 -5.92 15.14
N ALA A 89 -10.02 -6.81 14.28
CA ALA A 89 -10.57 -6.44 12.97
C ALA A 89 -11.69 -5.40 13.04
N SER A 90 -12.46 -5.38 14.13
CA SER A 90 -13.50 -4.36 14.36
C SER A 90 -12.94 -2.95 14.55
N VAL A 91 -11.73 -2.81 15.11
CA VAL A 91 -11.03 -1.52 15.22
C VAL A 91 -10.62 -1.01 13.84
N TRP A 92 -10.10 -1.90 13.00
CA TRP A 92 -9.78 -1.59 11.60
C TRP A 92 -11.03 -1.26 10.79
N ALA A 93 -12.13 -1.99 11.00
CA ALA A 93 -13.41 -1.74 10.35
C ALA A 93 -13.94 -0.32 10.63
N GLN A 94 -13.86 0.13 11.88
CA GLN A 94 -14.23 1.50 12.26
C GLN A 94 -13.37 2.53 11.54
N ARG A 95 -12.05 2.31 11.46
CA ARG A 95 -11.12 3.23 10.80
C ARG A 95 -11.37 3.30 9.29
N TRP A 96 -11.61 2.16 8.65
CA TRP A 96 -11.85 2.07 7.22
C TRP A 96 -13.32 2.27 6.81
N ARG A 97 -14.23 2.46 7.78
CA ARG A 97 -15.68 2.56 7.56
C ARG A 97 -16.19 1.41 6.70
N THR A 98 -15.83 0.20 7.07
CA THR A 98 -16.20 -1.06 6.39
C THR A 98 -16.63 -2.12 7.40
N ASP A 99 -16.95 -3.33 6.93
CA ASP A 99 -17.23 -4.47 7.81
C ASP A 99 -15.94 -5.12 8.35
N PRO A 100 -16.01 -5.85 9.49
CA PRO A 100 -14.85 -6.47 10.11
C PRO A 100 -14.15 -7.51 9.23
N ASP A 101 -14.89 -8.30 8.44
CA ASP A 101 -14.32 -9.35 7.61
C ASP A 101 -13.48 -8.74 6.48
N ARG A 102 -13.98 -7.70 5.85
CA ARG A 102 -13.24 -6.94 4.83
C ARG A 102 -12.01 -6.24 5.43
N ALA A 103 -12.16 -5.66 6.63
CA ALA A 103 -11.03 -5.03 7.31
C ALA A 103 -9.93 -6.05 7.66
N HIS A 104 -10.31 -7.24 8.12
CA HIS A 104 -9.38 -8.36 8.32
C HIS A 104 -8.64 -8.72 7.04
N ALA A 105 -9.38 -8.96 5.95
CA ALA A 105 -8.81 -9.34 4.67
C ALA A 105 -7.82 -8.29 4.12
N LEU A 106 -8.13 -7.00 4.28
CA LEU A 106 -7.24 -5.90 3.87
C LEU A 106 -5.94 -5.86 4.67
N VAL A 107 -5.98 -6.10 5.98
CA VAL A 107 -4.76 -6.14 6.82
C VAL A 107 -3.93 -7.36 6.48
N VAL A 108 -4.55 -8.53 6.32
CA VAL A 108 -3.85 -9.76 5.91
C VAL A 108 -3.18 -9.58 4.56
N ALA A 109 -3.92 -9.09 3.54
CA ALA A 109 -3.39 -8.81 2.21
C ALA A 109 -2.19 -7.84 2.28
N ALA A 110 -2.28 -6.76 3.06
CA ALA A 110 -1.21 -5.78 3.20
C ALA A 110 0.09 -6.42 3.70
N VAL A 111 0.02 -7.26 4.75
CA VAL A 111 1.20 -7.90 5.33
C VAL A 111 1.73 -9.01 4.41
N ARG A 112 0.86 -9.82 3.81
CA ARG A 112 1.20 -10.88 2.88
C ARG A 112 1.94 -10.33 1.66
N GLU A 113 1.37 -9.35 0.97
CA GLU A 113 1.96 -8.72 -0.21
C GLU A 113 3.31 -8.06 0.12
N THR A 114 3.41 -7.40 1.28
CA THR A 114 4.69 -6.83 1.71
C THR A 114 5.74 -7.91 1.89
N PHE A 115 5.40 -9.06 2.48
CA PHE A 115 6.33 -10.18 2.63
C PHE A 115 6.69 -10.79 1.27
N GLU A 116 5.71 -11.06 0.40
CA GLU A 116 5.94 -11.61 -0.94
C GLU A 116 6.88 -10.72 -1.76
N GLU A 117 6.68 -9.41 -1.75
CA GLU A 117 7.43 -8.49 -2.61
C GLU A 117 8.77 -8.03 -2.04
N THR A 118 8.94 -8.07 -0.70
CA THR A 118 10.11 -7.45 -0.05
C THR A 118 10.88 -8.37 0.90
N GLY A 119 10.30 -9.48 1.33
CA GLY A 119 10.82 -10.31 2.41
C GLY A 119 10.62 -9.70 3.82
N ILE A 120 10.06 -8.49 3.92
CA ILE A 120 9.75 -7.86 5.22
C ILE A 120 8.47 -8.46 5.77
N LEU A 121 8.54 -9.07 6.95
CA LEU A 121 7.41 -9.74 7.61
C LEU A 121 7.01 -9.04 8.89
N LEU A 122 5.83 -8.44 8.90
CA LEU A 122 5.25 -7.80 10.09
C LEU A 122 4.57 -8.87 10.96
N ALA A 123 5.38 -9.74 11.55
CA ALA A 123 4.94 -10.85 12.40
C ALA A 123 5.93 -11.10 13.54
N GLY A 124 5.48 -11.79 14.55
CA GLY A 124 6.31 -12.16 15.70
C GLY A 124 5.70 -13.31 16.50
N PRO A 125 6.48 -13.94 17.39
CA PRO A 125 6.00 -15.08 18.18
C PRO A 125 5.04 -14.65 19.31
N ASP A 126 5.04 -13.38 19.69
CA ASP A 126 4.21 -12.84 20.78
C ASP A 126 4.06 -11.31 20.66
N GLU A 127 3.35 -10.68 21.61
CA GLU A 127 3.13 -9.22 21.64
C GLU A 127 4.39 -8.41 21.96
N ALA A 128 5.39 -9.02 22.60
CA ALA A 128 6.60 -8.32 23.04
C ALA A 128 7.73 -8.33 22.00
N SER A 129 7.65 -9.25 21.03
CA SER A 129 8.72 -9.49 20.06
C SER A 129 8.23 -9.47 18.62
N VAL A 130 9.09 -8.99 17.75
CA VAL A 130 8.93 -9.03 16.29
C VAL A 130 10.05 -9.89 15.71
N LEU A 131 9.77 -10.63 14.66
CA LEU A 131 10.79 -11.41 13.97
C LEU A 131 11.89 -10.46 13.45
N GLY A 132 13.15 -10.73 13.84
CA GLY A 132 14.28 -9.87 13.50
C GLY A 132 14.91 -10.19 12.15
N ASP A 133 15.02 -11.48 11.79
CA ASP A 133 15.62 -11.94 10.55
C ASP A 133 14.63 -12.83 9.79
N THR A 134 14.45 -12.56 8.51
CA THR A 134 13.52 -13.27 7.62
C THR A 134 14.22 -14.10 6.56
N ILE A 135 15.56 -14.13 6.52
CA ILE A 135 16.31 -14.78 5.44
C ILE A 135 16.03 -16.29 5.36
N GLU A 136 15.79 -16.95 6.49
CA GLU A 136 15.43 -18.38 6.52
C GLU A 136 14.03 -18.65 5.96
N LEU A 137 13.20 -17.62 5.80
CA LEU A 137 11.85 -17.70 5.24
C LEU A 137 11.81 -17.48 3.73
N GLU A 138 12.93 -17.13 3.07
CA GLU A 138 12.96 -16.91 1.61
C GLU A 138 12.35 -18.08 0.80
N PRO A 139 12.65 -19.37 1.08
CA PRO A 139 12.02 -20.47 0.34
C PRO A 139 10.49 -20.54 0.55
N LEU A 140 9.99 -20.11 1.69
CA LEU A 140 8.55 -20.04 1.95
C LEU A 140 7.91 -18.81 1.30
N ARG A 141 8.64 -17.72 1.20
CA ARG A 141 8.23 -16.53 0.46
C ARG A 141 8.05 -16.87 -1.02
N ASP A 142 9.02 -17.58 -1.63
CA ASP A 142 8.92 -18.03 -3.02
C ASP A 142 7.70 -18.96 -3.24
N ALA A 143 7.46 -19.89 -2.29
CA ALA A 143 6.30 -20.78 -2.33
C ALA A 143 4.97 -20.03 -2.14
N LEU A 144 4.96 -18.95 -1.33
CA LEU A 144 3.80 -18.09 -1.13
C LEU A 144 3.49 -17.31 -2.43
N GLU A 145 4.50 -16.66 -3.05
CA GLU A 145 4.37 -15.97 -4.34
C GLU A 145 3.88 -16.93 -5.44
N ALA A 146 4.37 -18.17 -5.46
CA ALA A 146 3.92 -19.23 -6.35
C ALA A 146 2.53 -19.81 -6.01
N ARG A 147 1.90 -19.37 -4.89
CA ARG A 147 0.63 -19.89 -4.36
C ARG A 147 0.65 -21.39 -4.03
N GLU A 148 1.79 -21.92 -3.66
CA GLU A 148 1.98 -23.30 -3.21
C GLU A 148 1.69 -23.44 -1.72
N VAL A 149 1.84 -22.37 -0.94
CA VAL A 149 1.49 -22.29 0.48
C VAL A 149 0.58 -21.09 0.72
N ARG A 150 -0.22 -21.13 1.79
CA ARG A 150 -1.06 -20.02 2.23
C ARG A 150 -0.37 -19.24 3.33
N PHE A 151 -0.61 -17.93 3.40
CA PHE A 151 0.04 -17.06 4.38
C PHE A 151 -0.30 -17.45 5.83
N GLY A 152 -1.56 -17.80 6.13
CA GLY A 152 -1.98 -18.27 7.45
C GLY A 152 -1.31 -19.58 7.85
N ASP A 153 -1.12 -20.51 6.90
CA ASP A 153 -0.42 -21.78 7.15
C ASP A 153 1.06 -21.53 7.48
N LEU A 154 1.73 -20.68 6.71
CA LEU A 154 3.11 -20.26 6.95
C LEU A 154 3.30 -19.73 8.37
N LEU A 155 2.44 -18.82 8.81
CA LEU A 155 2.53 -18.23 10.14
C LEU A 155 2.31 -19.29 11.23
N ARG A 156 1.29 -20.15 11.07
CA ARG A 156 1.00 -21.22 12.05
C ARG A 156 2.12 -22.25 12.18
N GLU A 157 2.67 -22.69 11.05
CA GLU A 157 3.78 -23.67 11.05
C GLU A 157 5.05 -23.11 11.69
N ARG A 158 5.24 -21.81 11.64
CA ARG A 158 6.38 -21.11 12.25
C ARG A 158 6.11 -20.60 13.65
N GLY A 159 4.89 -20.78 14.18
CA GLY A 159 4.50 -20.27 15.49
C GLY A 159 4.51 -18.73 15.54
N LEU A 160 4.18 -18.09 14.43
CA LEU A 160 4.17 -16.63 14.27
C LEU A 160 2.72 -16.11 14.26
N PHE A 161 2.56 -14.88 14.68
CA PHE A 161 1.33 -14.12 14.63
C PHE A 161 1.53 -12.89 13.76
N LEU A 162 0.59 -12.55 12.89
CA LEU A 162 0.52 -11.26 12.23
C LEU A 162 0.42 -10.17 13.31
N ARG A 163 1.27 -9.15 13.23
CA ARG A 163 1.37 -8.04 14.17
C ARG A 163 0.65 -6.81 13.63
N ALA A 164 -0.67 -6.78 13.78
CA ALA A 164 -1.50 -5.66 13.33
C ALA A 164 -1.19 -4.34 14.07
N ASP A 165 -0.61 -4.41 15.26
CA ASP A 165 -0.17 -3.25 16.03
C ASP A 165 1.04 -2.52 15.43
N LEU A 166 1.76 -3.14 14.49
CA LEU A 166 2.85 -2.51 13.73
C LEU A 166 2.34 -1.68 12.55
N LEU A 167 1.05 -1.70 12.28
CA LEU A 167 0.43 -0.99 11.17
C LEU A 167 -0.29 0.27 11.62
N GLY A 168 -0.25 1.30 10.78
CA GLY A 168 -1.09 2.48 10.89
C GLY A 168 -1.97 2.66 9.65
N ALA A 169 -3.27 2.93 9.83
CA ALA A 169 -4.16 3.31 8.73
C ALA A 169 -3.80 4.72 8.25
N TRP A 170 -3.52 4.90 6.95
CA TRP A 170 -3.00 6.17 6.46
C TRP A 170 -3.92 6.89 5.47
N ALA A 171 -4.32 6.24 4.38
CA ALA A 171 -5.15 6.83 3.35
C ALA A 171 -6.00 5.78 2.63
N HIS A 172 -7.08 6.22 1.99
CA HIS A 172 -7.98 5.38 1.23
C HIS A 172 -8.20 5.99 -0.16
N TRP A 173 -7.81 5.26 -1.19
CA TRP A 173 -7.88 5.70 -2.57
C TRP A 173 -8.64 4.71 -3.44
N ILE A 174 -9.54 5.22 -4.29
CA ILE A 174 -10.20 4.42 -5.31
C ILE A 174 -9.76 4.92 -6.68
N THR A 175 -9.39 3.98 -7.56
CA THR A 175 -9.00 4.30 -8.94
C THR A 175 -10.13 5.06 -9.65
N PRO A 176 -9.82 6.09 -10.46
CA PRO A 176 -10.80 6.85 -11.22
C PRO A 176 -11.73 5.98 -12.08
N GLU A 177 -12.94 6.48 -12.36
CA GLU A 177 -13.96 5.73 -13.08
C GLU A 177 -13.63 5.46 -14.55
N PHE A 178 -12.77 6.27 -15.18
CA PHE A 178 -12.35 6.08 -16.56
C PHE A 178 -11.33 4.95 -16.75
N GLU A 179 -10.78 4.40 -15.65
CA GLU A 179 -9.81 3.31 -15.72
C GLU A 179 -10.50 1.95 -15.93
N PRO A 180 -10.01 1.13 -16.88
CA PRO A 180 -10.59 -0.20 -17.16
C PRO A 180 -10.31 -1.23 -16.06
N ARG A 181 -9.34 -0.94 -15.18
CA ARG A 181 -9.01 -1.74 -14.00
C ARG A 181 -9.00 -0.83 -12.79
N ARG A 182 -9.91 -1.09 -11.86
CA ARG A 182 -10.07 -0.25 -10.68
C ARG A 182 -9.76 -1.02 -9.42
N TYR A 183 -9.12 -0.31 -8.50
CA TYR A 183 -8.78 -0.82 -7.18
C TYR A 183 -9.33 0.12 -6.11
N ASP A 184 -9.81 -0.47 -5.02
CA ASP A 184 -10.21 0.18 -3.79
C ASP A 184 -9.10 -0.07 -2.77
N THR A 185 -8.11 0.84 -2.70
CA THR A 185 -6.83 0.60 -2.05
C THR A 185 -6.75 1.29 -0.69
N ARG A 186 -6.47 0.50 0.36
CA ARG A 186 -6.12 0.99 1.70
C ARG A 186 -4.60 1.12 1.81
N PHE A 187 -4.15 2.32 2.18
CA PHE A 187 -2.74 2.61 2.43
C PHE A 187 -2.46 2.49 3.93
N PHE A 188 -1.55 1.61 4.25
CA PHE A 188 -1.01 1.45 5.59
C PHE A 188 0.40 2.03 5.66
N VAL A 189 0.86 2.33 6.87
CA VAL A 189 2.24 2.69 7.16
C VAL A 189 2.82 1.73 8.20
N ALA A 190 4.10 1.43 8.08
CA ALA A 190 4.83 0.62 9.05
C ALA A 190 6.31 1.03 9.08
N ALA A 191 6.93 1.02 10.25
CA ALA A 191 8.37 1.08 10.36
C ALA A 191 8.99 -0.28 10.06
N LEU A 192 10.16 -0.30 9.43
CA LEU A 192 10.94 -1.52 9.23
C LEU A 192 11.23 -2.18 10.60
N PRO A 193 10.84 -3.45 10.82
CA PRO A 193 11.14 -4.12 12.06
C PRO A 193 12.66 -4.23 12.30
N PRO A 194 13.12 -4.06 13.55
CA PRO A 194 14.54 -4.15 13.88
C PRO A 194 15.15 -5.48 13.46
N GLY A 195 16.29 -5.45 12.78
CA GLY A 195 17.02 -6.62 12.32
C GLY A 195 16.56 -7.21 11.01
N GLN A 196 15.42 -6.79 10.46
CA GLN A 196 15.01 -7.23 9.13
C GLN A 196 15.78 -6.49 8.04
N VAL A 197 16.08 -7.21 7.00
CA VAL A 197 16.63 -6.70 5.75
C VAL A 197 15.72 -7.10 4.59
N VAL A 198 15.74 -6.31 3.53
CA VAL A 198 14.98 -6.65 2.33
C VAL A 198 15.58 -7.91 1.70
N GLY A 199 14.70 -8.85 1.33
CA GLY A 199 15.06 -10.07 0.62
C GLY A 199 15.38 -9.85 -0.86
N SER A 200 15.38 -10.93 -1.63
CA SER A 200 15.54 -10.86 -3.08
C SER A 200 14.38 -10.08 -3.73
N MET A 201 14.64 -9.41 -4.84
CA MET A 201 13.63 -8.65 -5.56
C MET A 201 12.61 -9.59 -6.21
N SER A 202 11.33 -9.30 -6.05
CA SER A 202 10.24 -10.05 -6.70
C SER A 202 10.26 -9.90 -8.23
N GLY A 203 9.63 -10.83 -8.93
CA GLY A 203 9.55 -10.82 -10.39
C GLY A 203 8.76 -9.65 -11.00
N GLU A 204 8.01 -8.88 -10.19
CA GLU A 204 7.15 -7.77 -10.65
C GLU A 204 7.89 -6.42 -10.76
N ALA A 205 9.07 -6.28 -10.16
CA ALA A 205 9.87 -5.07 -10.18
C ALA A 205 11.15 -5.23 -11.01
N ASP A 206 11.59 -4.16 -11.66
CA ASP A 206 12.91 -4.10 -12.33
C ASP A 206 13.95 -3.36 -11.48
N ARG A 207 13.50 -2.65 -10.46
CA ARG A 207 14.33 -1.98 -9.46
C ARG A 207 13.54 -1.86 -8.15
N ALA A 208 14.22 -2.09 -7.04
CA ALA A 208 13.66 -1.86 -5.72
C ALA A 208 14.77 -1.43 -4.76
N ASP A 209 14.53 -0.40 -3.96
CA ASP A 209 15.52 0.13 -3.04
C ASP A 209 14.89 1.04 -1.97
N TRP A 210 15.63 1.27 -0.90
CA TRP A 210 15.36 2.33 0.06
C TRP A 210 15.71 3.68 -0.56
N ALA A 211 14.76 4.60 -0.54
CA ALA A 211 14.96 5.91 -1.14
C ALA A 211 14.60 7.03 -0.15
N PRO A 212 15.49 8.01 0.09
CA PRO A 212 15.17 9.21 0.85
C PRO A 212 14.00 9.94 0.19
N LEU A 213 12.90 10.13 0.95
CA LEU A 213 11.69 10.73 0.39
C LEU A 213 11.92 12.15 -0.14
N SER A 214 12.84 12.91 0.46
CA SER A 214 13.25 14.22 -0.02
C SER A 214 13.79 14.19 -1.46
N ARG A 215 14.64 13.19 -1.78
CA ARG A 215 15.19 13.00 -3.12
C ARG A 215 14.14 12.52 -4.12
N VAL A 216 13.30 11.58 -3.67
CA VAL A 216 12.20 11.05 -4.49
C VAL A 216 11.25 12.16 -4.92
N LEU A 217 10.80 12.98 -3.97
CA LEU A 217 9.89 14.09 -4.25
C LEU A 217 10.54 15.16 -5.15
N ALA A 218 11.83 15.46 -4.94
CA ALA A 218 12.56 16.38 -5.81
C ALA A 218 12.64 15.86 -7.26
N ALA A 219 12.89 14.55 -7.45
CA ALA A 219 12.94 13.93 -8.78
C ALA A 219 11.56 13.94 -9.47
N ILE A 220 10.46 13.74 -8.71
CA ILE A 220 9.09 13.85 -9.22
C ILE A 220 8.80 15.30 -9.66
N ASP A 221 9.14 16.28 -8.82
CA ASP A 221 8.90 17.70 -9.12
C ASP A 221 9.74 18.19 -10.32
N ALA A 222 10.92 17.58 -10.56
CA ALA A 222 11.76 17.82 -11.73
C ALA A 222 11.31 17.04 -13.00
N GLY A 223 10.34 16.12 -12.88
CA GLY A 223 9.91 15.25 -13.99
C GLY A 223 10.90 14.13 -14.34
N GLU A 224 11.85 13.84 -13.46
CA GLU A 224 12.89 12.80 -13.64
C GLU A 224 12.41 11.42 -13.18
N ALA A 225 11.35 11.34 -12.38
CA ALA A 225 10.71 10.12 -11.92
C ALA A 225 9.20 10.23 -12.05
N ALA A 226 8.52 9.07 -12.12
CA ALA A 226 7.07 9.00 -12.22
C ALA A 226 6.49 8.17 -11.07
N MET A 227 5.41 8.67 -10.49
CA MET A 227 4.58 8.00 -9.49
C MET A 227 3.11 8.30 -9.75
N MET A 228 2.24 7.41 -9.29
CA MET A 228 0.81 7.68 -9.29
C MET A 228 0.44 8.70 -8.19
N PRO A 229 -0.62 9.49 -8.38
CA PRO A 229 -1.03 10.51 -7.41
C PRO A 229 -1.13 10.03 -5.96
N PRO A 230 -1.70 8.84 -5.65
CA PRO A 230 -1.72 8.32 -4.28
C PRO A 230 -0.33 8.15 -3.66
N THR A 231 0.62 7.65 -4.45
CA THR A 231 2.00 7.43 -4.00
C THR A 231 2.69 8.75 -3.70
N ILE A 232 2.54 9.77 -4.56
CA ILE A 232 3.11 11.11 -4.36
C ILE A 232 2.53 11.76 -3.11
N ALA A 233 1.20 11.75 -2.97
CA ALA A 233 0.51 12.34 -1.82
C ALA A 233 1.00 11.69 -0.51
N THR A 234 1.03 10.36 -0.48
CA THR A 234 1.49 9.62 0.69
C THR A 234 2.95 9.90 1.02
N CYS A 235 3.86 9.93 0.02
CA CYS A 235 5.27 10.31 0.24
C CYS A 235 5.40 11.70 0.88
N ARG A 236 4.65 12.69 0.39
CA ARG A 236 4.66 14.06 0.95
C ARG A 236 4.19 14.08 2.39
N GLU A 237 3.12 13.37 2.70
CA GLU A 237 2.54 13.34 4.04
C GLU A 237 3.45 12.63 5.06
N VAL A 238 3.96 11.43 4.71
CA VAL A 238 4.80 10.66 5.64
C VAL A 238 6.17 11.29 5.86
N SER A 239 6.69 12.07 4.90
CA SER A 239 8.01 12.72 5.01
C SER A 239 8.14 13.70 6.17
N ALA A 240 7.03 14.11 6.79
CA ALA A 240 7.02 15.00 7.96
C ALA A 240 7.29 14.28 9.30
N TYR A 241 7.41 12.95 9.29
CA TYR A 241 7.52 12.13 10.51
C TYR A 241 8.85 11.38 10.56
N ALA A 242 9.27 11.00 11.78
CA ALA A 242 10.25 9.94 11.97
C ALA A 242 9.58 8.56 11.82
N ALA A 243 10.36 7.53 11.46
CA ALA A 243 9.81 6.18 11.27
C ALA A 243 9.14 5.64 12.55
N SER A 244 9.74 5.91 13.73
CA SER A 244 9.21 5.51 15.04
C SER A 244 7.85 6.13 15.37
N ASP A 245 7.54 7.31 14.82
CA ASP A 245 6.36 8.09 15.20
C ASP A 245 5.17 7.84 14.28
N LEU A 246 5.41 7.18 13.14
CA LEU A 246 4.45 7.11 12.04
C LEU A 246 3.18 6.33 12.41
N VAL A 247 3.31 5.20 13.10
CA VAL A 247 2.16 4.39 13.54
C VAL A 247 1.34 5.13 14.59
N ALA A 248 2.00 5.83 15.52
CA ALA A 248 1.33 6.66 16.52
C ALA A 248 0.62 7.86 15.87
N ALA A 249 1.24 8.51 14.89
CA ALA A 249 0.62 9.58 14.11
C ALA A 249 -0.62 9.07 13.34
N ALA A 250 -0.54 7.88 12.76
CA ALA A 250 -1.65 7.24 12.08
C ALA A 250 -2.84 6.98 13.03
N ALA A 251 -2.60 6.71 14.31
CA ALA A 251 -3.67 6.46 15.29
C ALA A 251 -4.63 7.65 15.46
N GLY A 252 -4.11 8.88 15.38
CA GLY A 252 -4.90 10.11 15.48
C GLY A 252 -5.42 10.64 14.14
N ARG A 253 -5.07 9.99 13.02
CA ARG A 253 -5.39 10.48 11.68
C ARG A 253 -6.84 10.16 11.30
N THR A 254 -7.53 11.14 10.74
CA THR A 254 -8.80 10.96 10.04
C THR A 254 -8.57 11.15 8.55
N PHE A 255 -9.28 10.41 7.73
CA PHE A 255 -9.19 10.52 6.26
C PHE A 255 -10.53 10.15 5.62
N SER A 256 -10.80 10.76 4.48
CA SER A 256 -11.92 10.41 3.61
C SER A 256 -11.44 9.51 2.46
N THR A 257 -12.38 8.85 1.81
CA THR A 257 -12.10 8.12 0.57
C THR A 257 -11.80 9.12 -0.55
N ILE A 258 -10.66 8.96 -1.22
CA ILE A 258 -10.23 9.81 -2.31
C ILE A 258 -10.49 9.10 -3.63
N VAL A 259 -11.31 9.70 -4.49
CA VAL A 259 -11.59 9.24 -5.85
C VAL A 259 -11.24 10.38 -6.82
N PRO A 260 -10.06 10.35 -7.48
CA PRO A 260 -9.70 11.38 -8.43
C PRO A 260 -10.70 11.43 -9.58
N LYS A 261 -11.09 12.65 -9.98
CA LYS A 261 -12.03 12.87 -11.08
C LYS A 261 -11.29 13.45 -12.28
N LEU A 262 -11.68 13.01 -13.47
CA LEU A 262 -11.25 13.63 -14.70
C LEU A 262 -12.00 14.95 -14.89
N VAL A 263 -11.28 16.05 -15.07
CA VAL A 263 -11.85 17.35 -15.39
C VAL A 263 -11.13 17.96 -16.59
N GLU A 264 -11.86 18.68 -17.42
CA GLU A 264 -11.32 19.45 -18.53
C GLU A 264 -11.35 20.95 -18.17
N ILE A 265 -10.22 21.61 -18.30
CA ILE A 265 -10.07 23.06 -18.05
C ILE A 265 -9.30 23.67 -19.22
N ASP A 266 -9.92 24.61 -19.91
CA ASP A 266 -9.37 25.30 -21.07
C ASP A 266 -8.86 24.39 -22.21
N GLY A 267 -9.47 23.18 -22.33
CA GLY A 267 -9.12 22.17 -23.33
C GLY A 267 -8.04 21.18 -22.88
N ASP A 268 -7.48 21.34 -21.68
CA ASP A 268 -6.54 20.42 -21.08
C ASP A 268 -7.21 19.51 -20.04
N LEU A 269 -6.78 18.24 -19.99
CA LEU A 269 -7.28 17.24 -19.04
C LEU A 269 -6.45 17.24 -17.75
N PHE A 270 -7.15 17.21 -16.63
CA PHE A 270 -6.57 17.12 -15.28
C PHE A 270 -7.23 16.00 -14.47
N LEU A 271 -6.47 15.43 -13.55
CA LEU A 271 -6.98 14.66 -12.43
C LEU A 271 -7.20 15.61 -11.25
N GLU A 272 -8.46 15.84 -10.91
CA GLU A 272 -8.86 16.64 -9.75
C GLU A 272 -9.08 15.73 -8.54
N THR A 273 -8.43 16.08 -7.44
CA THR A 273 -8.47 15.33 -6.19
C THR A 273 -8.80 16.27 -5.05
N TYR A 274 -9.74 15.90 -4.22
CA TYR A 274 -10.11 16.62 -3.01
C TYR A 274 -9.34 16.01 -1.83
N LEU A 275 -8.35 16.75 -1.31
CA LEU A 275 -7.60 16.39 -0.12
C LEU A 275 -8.18 17.17 1.07
N GLY A 276 -8.84 16.50 2.01
CA GLY A 276 -9.43 17.11 3.18
C GLY A 276 -10.68 16.37 3.64
N GLU A 277 -11.13 16.66 4.87
CA GLU A 277 -12.39 16.14 5.39
C GLU A 277 -13.56 16.73 4.58
N GLU A 278 -14.28 15.91 3.82
CA GLU A 278 -15.65 16.25 3.47
C GLU A 278 -16.44 16.31 4.79
N GLY A 279 -17.01 17.46 5.07
CA GLY A 279 -17.84 17.66 6.25
C GLY A 279 -18.92 16.58 6.33
N ALA A 280 -19.04 15.97 7.51
CA ALA A 280 -20.06 15.02 7.90
C ALA A 280 -21.48 15.57 7.70
#